data_bfa7aa9e5a636c492938c15a35e79512
#
_entry.id   bfa7aa9e5a636c492938c15a35e79512
#
_cell.length_a   1.000
_cell.length_b   1.000
_cell.length_c   1.000
_cell.angle_alpha   90.00
_cell.angle_beta   90.00
_cell.angle_gamma   90.00
#
_symmetry.space_group_name_H-M   'P 1'
#
loop_
_entity.id
_entity.type
_entity.pdbx_description
1 polymer ?
#
loop_
_entity_poly.entity_id
_entity_poly.type
_entity_poly.pdbx_seq_one_letter_code
_entity_poly.pdbx_strand_id
1 'polypeptide(L)'
;NHASVSTITAKRLWFTGGTGKPSYVPLSTNYPNPWEDTNLTFQTGGYFYTGWYDFGLPNVNKILQSFKLYSTRLDTNRTVVVAYRKYGDTTFTTLGTFTTSPIEEKFFYTAIANAPSTTQVMFRFQLTNDLNTIGSALFGFTCYAVLNPARLELIEAQVQVPGVLSNGAPDPEMDYKTVAPNLHAMADVHPLTLTIPDGTSDGVAFTVKFAEGYPRETFLDVGNADEKEPRSLFDLGFVAARTS
;
A
#
# COMPACT_ATOMS: atom_id res chain seq x y z
N ASN A 1 22.19 -1.34 30.06
CA ASN A 1 23.27 -0.94 29.15
C ASN A 1 23.86 0.36 29.63
N HIS A 2 25.18 0.37 29.87
CA HIS A 2 25.92 1.54 30.27
C HIS A 2 26.89 1.93 29.15
N ALA A 3 27.04 3.21 28.92
CA ALA A 3 28.02 3.77 28.01
C ALA A 3 28.89 4.81 28.73
N SER A 4 30.16 4.84 28.43
CA SER A 4 31.11 5.80 28.98
C SER A 4 32.13 6.24 27.92
N VAL A 5 32.67 7.45 28.07
CA VAL A 5 33.69 7.98 27.16
C VAL A 5 35.05 7.98 27.87
N SER A 6 36.07 7.44 27.25
CA SER A 6 37.44 7.44 27.70
C SER A 6 38.27 8.40 26.84
N THR A 7 39.12 9.21 27.49
CA THR A 7 39.95 10.24 26.84
C THR A 7 41.45 10.00 26.97
N ILE A 8 41.88 8.84 27.49
CA ILE A 8 43.28 8.66 27.94
C ILE A 8 44.28 8.59 26.75
N THR A 9 43.93 7.92 25.64
CA THR A 9 44.84 7.82 24.47
C THR A 9 44.13 8.11 23.15
N ALA A 10 42.84 7.76 23.07
CA ALA A 10 41.98 8.06 21.96
C ALA A 10 40.58 8.15 22.51
N LYS A 11 39.76 9.09 22.01
CA LYS A 11 38.37 9.22 22.40
C LYS A 11 37.62 7.95 21.94
N ARG A 12 37.00 7.26 22.87
CA ARG A 12 36.23 6.03 22.60
C ARG A 12 34.92 6.08 23.37
N LEU A 13 33.86 5.74 22.69
CA LEU A 13 32.56 5.47 23.31
C LEU A 13 32.52 3.98 23.67
N TRP A 14 32.51 3.65 24.95
CA TRP A 14 32.41 2.29 25.46
C TRP A 14 30.95 1.95 25.75
N PHE A 15 30.56 0.74 25.43
CA PHE A 15 29.23 0.20 25.74
C PHE A 15 29.32 -1.29 26.06
N THR A 16 28.37 -1.76 26.86
CA THR A 16 28.23 -3.19 27.15
C THR A 16 27.20 -3.79 26.19
N GLY A 17 27.65 -4.71 25.33
CA GLY A 17 26.76 -5.48 24.46
C GLY A 17 26.14 -6.67 25.20
N GLY A 18 25.14 -7.31 24.58
CA GLY A 18 24.41 -8.45 25.15
C GLY A 18 25.25 -9.69 25.46
N THR A 19 26.52 -9.74 25.06
CA THR A 19 27.48 -10.83 25.32
C THR A 19 28.30 -10.63 26.61
N GLY A 20 28.06 -9.56 27.37
CA GLY A 20 28.81 -9.24 28.59
C GLY A 20 30.24 -8.73 28.38
N LYS A 21 30.71 -8.65 27.13
CA LYS A 21 32.03 -8.09 26.81
C LYS A 21 31.92 -6.59 26.54
N PRO A 22 32.84 -5.76 27.05
CA PRO A 22 32.88 -4.36 26.73
C PRO A 22 33.28 -4.19 25.26
N SER A 23 32.54 -3.38 24.53
CA SER A 23 32.82 -2.98 23.17
C SER A 23 33.02 -1.47 23.12
N TYR A 24 33.71 -0.96 22.12
CA TYR A 24 33.87 0.46 21.94
C TYR A 24 33.76 0.87 20.46
N VAL A 25 33.36 2.12 20.27
CA VAL A 25 33.44 2.83 18.99
C VAL A 25 34.47 3.93 19.14
N PRO A 26 35.48 4.02 18.25
CA PRO A 26 36.39 5.16 18.25
C PRO A 26 35.58 6.43 17.91
N LEU A 27 35.85 7.51 18.61
CA LEU A 27 35.28 8.82 18.32
C LEU A 27 36.31 9.63 17.54
N SER A 28 35.88 10.27 16.46
CA SER A 28 36.75 11.14 15.68
C SER A 28 37.30 12.27 16.54
N THR A 29 38.56 12.59 16.30
CA THR A 29 39.21 13.79 16.83
C THR A 29 38.99 14.99 15.91
N ASN A 30 38.64 14.75 14.66
CA ASN A 30 38.27 15.77 13.67
C ASN A 30 36.74 15.92 13.60
N TYR A 31 36.16 16.74 14.44
CA TYR A 31 34.71 16.96 14.50
C TYR A 31 34.08 17.54 13.21
N PRO A 32 34.74 18.45 12.48
CA PRO A 32 34.17 18.98 11.25
C PRO A 32 34.06 17.95 10.15
N ASN A 33 35.01 16.99 10.12
CA ASN A 33 35.04 15.95 9.08
C ASN A 33 35.53 14.61 9.64
N PRO A 34 34.68 13.86 10.33
CA PRO A 34 35.04 12.56 10.89
C PRO A 34 35.56 11.53 9.86
N TRP A 35 35.19 11.71 8.59
CA TRP A 35 35.58 10.81 7.49
C TRP A 35 37.04 10.95 7.08
N GLU A 36 37.70 12.05 7.43
CA GLU A 36 39.11 12.32 7.16
C GLU A 36 40.00 11.97 8.35
N ASP A 37 39.46 11.48 9.45
CA ASP A 37 40.22 11.06 10.60
C ASP A 37 40.86 9.72 10.35
N THR A 38 42.17 9.71 10.16
CA THR A 38 42.95 8.50 9.90
C THR A 38 42.96 7.50 11.08
N ASN A 39 42.51 7.93 12.27
CA ASN A 39 42.38 7.04 13.43
C ASN A 39 41.03 6.31 13.45
N LEU A 40 40.08 6.69 12.59
CA LEU A 40 38.84 5.97 12.43
C LEU A 40 39.03 4.80 11.47
N THR A 41 38.65 3.61 11.91
CA THR A 41 38.51 2.45 11.06
C THR A 41 37.04 2.15 10.84
N PHE A 42 36.67 1.98 9.58
CA PHE A 42 35.29 1.65 9.20
C PHE A 42 35.12 0.13 9.18
N GLN A 43 33.96 -0.33 9.56
CA GLN A 43 33.60 -1.74 9.43
C GLN A 43 33.48 -2.11 7.94
N THR A 44 33.89 -3.32 7.58
CA THR A 44 33.79 -3.85 6.22
C THR A 44 32.34 -4.07 5.78
N GLY A 45 31.39 -4.08 6.72
CA GLY A 45 29.98 -4.20 6.38
C GLY A 45 29.09 -3.93 7.58
N GLY A 46 27.86 -3.62 7.29
CA GLY A 46 26.80 -3.39 8.27
C GLY A 46 25.46 -3.24 7.57
N TYR A 47 24.39 -3.34 8.32
CA TYR A 47 23.06 -3.09 7.79
C TYR A 47 22.20 -2.34 8.79
N PHE A 48 21.24 -1.61 8.27
CA PHE A 48 20.20 -1.00 9.06
C PHE A 48 18.85 -1.05 8.33
N TYR A 49 17.78 -0.90 9.10
CA TYR A 49 16.41 -0.91 8.60
C TYR A 49 15.78 0.47 8.84
N THR A 50 14.86 0.84 7.96
CA THR A 50 13.97 1.99 8.19
C THR A 50 12.75 1.55 9.00
N GLY A 51 11.93 2.52 9.40
CA GLY A 51 10.53 2.26 9.75
C GLY A 51 9.70 1.91 8.52
N TRP A 52 8.41 1.67 8.74
CA TRP A 52 7.42 1.53 7.66
C TRP A 52 7.04 2.90 7.09
N TYR A 53 7.11 3.03 5.77
CA TYR A 53 6.65 4.22 5.05
C TYR A 53 5.31 3.92 4.39
N ASP A 54 4.32 4.74 4.70
CA ASP A 54 2.96 4.69 4.14
C ASP A 54 2.65 5.86 3.20
N PHE A 55 3.62 6.77 3.00
CA PHE A 55 3.49 7.98 2.18
C PHE A 55 2.33 8.90 2.61
N GLY A 56 1.93 8.84 3.89
CA GLY A 56 0.80 9.59 4.44
C GLY A 56 -0.58 9.00 4.13
N LEU A 57 -0.64 7.82 3.48
CA LEU A 57 -1.87 7.15 3.07
C LEU A 57 -1.80 5.65 3.41
N PRO A 58 -1.93 5.26 4.68
CA PRO A 58 -1.63 3.90 5.14
C PRO A 58 -2.53 2.81 4.52
N ASN A 59 -3.76 3.16 4.14
CA ASN A 59 -4.75 2.20 3.63
C ASN A 59 -4.88 2.20 2.10
N VAL A 60 -4.09 3.01 1.40
CA VAL A 60 -4.14 3.08 -0.06
C VAL A 60 -2.97 2.31 -0.65
N ASN A 61 -3.23 1.43 -1.61
CA ASN A 61 -2.18 0.76 -2.37
C ASN A 61 -1.40 1.77 -3.22
N LYS A 62 -0.09 1.54 -3.31
CA LYS A 62 0.84 2.34 -4.12
C LYS A 62 1.70 1.41 -4.93
N ILE A 63 1.93 1.78 -6.18
CA ILE A 63 2.91 1.13 -7.06
C ILE A 63 4.24 1.84 -6.81
N LEU A 64 5.24 1.09 -6.36
CA LEU A 64 6.60 1.62 -6.17
C LEU A 64 7.26 1.78 -7.54
N GLN A 65 7.74 2.99 -7.86
CA GLN A 65 8.35 3.30 -9.15
C GLN A 65 9.86 3.25 -9.11
N SER A 66 10.47 4.17 -8.38
CA SER A 66 11.91 4.29 -8.32
C SER A 66 12.40 4.65 -6.93
N PHE A 67 13.65 4.35 -6.71
CA PHE A 67 14.38 4.63 -5.48
C PHE A 67 15.67 5.36 -5.81
N LYS A 68 15.84 6.54 -5.26
CA LYS A 68 16.98 7.40 -5.46
C LYS A 68 17.77 7.47 -4.16
N LEU A 69 19.07 7.12 -4.22
CA LEU A 69 19.98 7.16 -3.08
C LEU A 69 20.90 8.36 -3.19
N TYR A 70 21.06 9.10 -2.09
CA TYR A 70 21.99 10.21 -1.96
C TYR A 70 23.14 9.78 -1.07
N SER A 71 24.36 9.81 -1.60
CA SER A 71 25.52 9.25 -0.94
C SER A 71 26.79 9.97 -1.33
N THR A 72 27.85 9.65 -0.64
CA THR A 72 29.21 10.03 -1.07
C THR A 72 30.15 8.83 -0.97
N ARG A 73 31.19 8.81 -1.81
CA ARG A 73 32.25 7.82 -1.84
C ARG A 73 31.78 6.38 -2.11
N LEU A 74 30.66 6.21 -2.84
CA LEU A 74 30.31 4.91 -3.40
C LEU A 74 31.11 4.67 -4.68
N ASP A 75 31.55 3.45 -4.84
CA ASP A 75 32.24 2.91 -6.03
C ASP A 75 32.06 1.38 -6.08
N THR A 76 32.84 0.70 -6.90
CA THR A 76 32.76 -0.76 -7.02
C THR A 76 33.17 -1.52 -5.74
N ASN A 77 33.96 -0.90 -4.87
CA ASN A 77 34.48 -1.49 -3.64
C ASN A 77 33.69 -1.07 -2.39
N ARG A 78 32.94 0.05 -2.51
CA ARG A 78 32.12 0.63 -1.46
C ARG A 78 30.71 0.74 -1.96
N THR A 79 29.91 -0.22 -1.61
CA THR A 79 28.58 -0.37 -2.18
C THR A 79 27.49 -0.33 -1.11
N VAL A 80 26.29 -0.02 -1.55
CA VAL A 80 25.08 -0.15 -0.73
C VAL A 80 24.08 -1.03 -1.45
N VAL A 81 23.77 -2.17 -0.87
CA VAL A 81 22.66 -3.00 -1.34
C VAL A 81 21.38 -2.52 -0.67
N VAL A 82 20.43 -2.08 -1.46
CA VAL A 82 19.09 -1.73 -0.98
C VAL A 82 18.14 -2.87 -1.25
N ALA A 83 17.43 -3.28 -0.22
CA ALA A 83 16.34 -4.23 -0.31
C ALA A 83 15.08 -3.63 0.32
N TYR A 84 13.91 -4.03 -0.15
CA TYR A 84 12.63 -3.57 0.37
C TYR A 84 11.78 -4.75 0.81
N ARG A 85 10.84 -4.48 1.72
CA ARG A 85 9.83 -5.43 2.17
C ARG A 85 8.47 -4.73 2.17
N LYS A 86 7.50 -5.34 1.51
CA LYS A 86 6.12 -4.86 1.49
C LYS A 86 5.41 -5.24 2.79
N TYR A 87 4.40 -4.48 3.15
CA TYR A 87 3.55 -4.85 4.29
C TYR A 87 2.88 -6.21 4.04
N GLY A 88 2.97 -7.09 5.02
CA GLY A 88 2.51 -8.49 4.92
C GLY A 88 3.59 -9.48 4.46
N ASP A 89 4.67 -9.04 3.79
CA ASP A 89 5.77 -9.94 3.42
C ASP A 89 6.64 -10.27 4.64
N THR A 90 7.21 -11.46 4.68
CA THR A 90 8.17 -11.88 5.72
C THR A 90 9.61 -11.69 5.31
N THR A 91 9.88 -11.59 4.01
CA THR A 91 11.23 -11.53 3.42
C THR A 91 11.48 -10.20 2.72
N PHE A 92 12.76 -9.83 2.61
CA PHE A 92 13.20 -8.68 1.83
C PHE A 92 13.50 -9.08 0.38
N THR A 93 13.04 -8.25 -0.55
CA THR A 93 13.39 -8.34 -1.97
C THR A 93 14.49 -7.33 -2.27
N THR A 94 15.57 -7.77 -2.91
CA THR A 94 16.66 -6.88 -3.30
C THR A 94 16.22 -5.97 -4.45
N LEU A 95 16.35 -4.66 -4.25
CA LEU A 95 16.15 -3.67 -5.31
C LEU A 95 17.40 -3.57 -6.20
N GLY A 96 18.57 -3.53 -5.59
CA GLY A 96 19.82 -3.48 -6.33
C GLY A 96 21.01 -3.01 -5.49
N THR A 97 22.17 -3.03 -6.12
CA THR A 97 23.43 -2.55 -5.56
C THR A 97 23.73 -1.16 -6.10
N PHE A 98 23.94 -0.20 -5.22
CA PHE A 98 24.29 1.19 -5.52
C PHE A 98 25.80 1.34 -5.42
N THR A 99 26.40 1.88 -6.47
CA THR A 99 27.87 2.01 -6.61
C THR A 99 28.29 3.41 -7.04
N THR A 100 27.35 4.31 -7.26
CA THR A 100 27.62 5.64 -7.80
C THR A 100 27.23 6.73 -6.80
N SER A 101 28.10 7.73 -6.68
CA SER A 101 27.86 8.95 -5.91
C SER A 101 27.87 10.15 -6.85
N PRO A 102 27.23 11.27 -6.52
CA PRO A 102 26.47 11.56 -5.29
C PRO A 102 25.04 11.03 -5.31
N ILE A 103 24.52 10.66 -6.47
CA ILE A 103 23.13 10.25 -6.66
C ILE A 103 23.10 9.06 -7.61
N GLU A 104 22.37 8.02 -7.23
CA GLU A 104 22.03 6.90 -8.10
C GLU A 104 20.55 6.57 -7.97
N GLU A 105 19.88 6.28 -9.08
CA GLU A 105 18.48 5.90 -9.14
C GLU A 105 18.32 4.49 -9.70
N LYS A 106 17.42 3.71 -9.08
CA LYS A 106 17.03 2.38 -9.55
C LYS A 106 15.52 2.25 -9.57
N PHE A 107 15.01 1.57 -10.58
CA PHE A 107 13.58 1.29 -10.72
C PHE A 107 13.25 -0.03 -10.03
N PHE A 108 12.07 -0.11 -9.42
CA PHE A 108 11.57 -1.33 -8.76
C PHE A 108 11.18 -2.42 -9.76
N TYR A 109 10.98 -2.05 -11.03
CA TYR A 109 10.52 -2.95 -12.08
C TYR A 109 11.08 -2.52 -13.44
N THR A 110 11.17 -3.49 -14.35
CA THR A 110 11.53 -3.24 -15.76
C THR A 110 10.29 -3.10 -16.65
N ALA A 111 9.16 -3.68 -16.25
CA ALA A 111 7.87 -3.55 -16.92
C ALA A 111 6.78 -3.28 -15.87
N ILE A 112 5.85 -2.38 -16.18
CA ILE A 112 4.82 -1.91 -15.25
C ILE A 112 3.92 -3.03 -14.71
N ALA A 113 3.73 -4.10 -15.50
CA ALA A 113 2.98 -5.28 -15.08
C ALA A 113 3.61 -6.00 -13.88
N ASN A 114 4.92 -5.83 -13.66
CA ASN A 114 5.66 -6.44 -12.56
C ASN A 114 5.96 -5.45 -11.43
N ALA A 115 5.34 -4.28 -11.47
CA ALA A 115 5.58 -3.23 -10.48
C ALA A 115 5.06 -3.67 -9.09
N PRO A 116 5.90 -3.61 -8.05
CA PRO A 116 5.48 -3.99 -6.71
C PRO A 116 4.44 -3.00 -6.19
N SER A 117 3.31 -3.53 -5.73
CA SER A 117 2.23 -2.77 -5.10
C SER A 117 2.15 -3.10 -3.61
N THR A 118 1.94 -2.06 -2.78
CA THR A 118 1.86 -2.21 -1.32
C THR A 118 1.19 -1.00 -0.67
N THR A 119 0.62 -1.18 0.51
CA THR A 119 0.16 -0.07 1.35
C THR A 119 1.30 0.60 2.12
N GLN A 120 2.30 -0.18 2.53
CA GLN A 120 3.47 0.29 3.27
C GLN A 120 4.73 -0.47 2.83
N VAL A 121 5.88 0.18 2.92
CA VAL A 121 7.17 -0.39 2.55
C VAL A 121 8.23 -0.09 3.61
N MET A 122 9.10 -1.06 3.86
CA MET A 122 10.26 -0.93 4.73
C MET A 122 11.52 -1.19 3.90
N PHE A 123 12.57 -0.42 4.13
CA PHE A 123 13.85 -0.60 3.45
C PHE A 123 14.92 -1.16 4.38
N ARG A 124 15.80 -1.97 3.81
CA ARG A 124 17.03 -2.43 4.42
C ARG A 124 18.20 -1.94 3.57
N PHE A 125 19.17 -1.33 4.21
CA PHE A 125 20.43 -0.89 3.60
C PHE A 125 21.53 -1.76 4.14
N GLN A 126 22.26 -2.41 3.26
CA GLN A 126 23.45 -3.18 3.59
C GLN A 126 24.65 -2.50 2.97
N LEU A 127 25.52 -1.98 3.82
CA LEU A 127 26.75 -1.32 3.41
C LEU A 127 27.83 -2.37 3.29
N THR A 128 28.64 -2.26 2.24
CA THR A 128 29.86 -3.06 2.05
C THR A 128 31.01 -2.11 1.80
N ASN A 129 32.14 -2.36 2.44
CA ASN A 129 33.33 -1.53 2.39
C ASN A 129 34.55 -2.47 2.38
N ASP A 130 35.38 -2.37 1.38
CA ASP A 130 36.58 -3.22 1.28
C ASP A 130 37.80 -2.63 1.99
N LEU A 131 37.79 -1.30 2.25
CA LEU A 131 38.84 -0.57 2.89
C LEU A 131 38.41 -0.04 4.27
N ASN A 132 39.22 -0.35 5.29
CA ASN A 132 38.94 0.10 6.64
C ASN A 132 39.18 1.62 6.87
N THR A 133 39.87 2.26 5.92
CA THR A 133 40.33 3.66 6.08
C THR A 133 39.42 4.69 5.47
N ILE A 134 38.53 4.28 4.55
CA ILE A 134 37.61 5.20 3.86
C ILE A 134 36.23 4.61 3.91
N GLY A 135 35.28 5.31 4.55
CA GLY A 135 33.87 4.94 4.62
C GLY A 135 33.01 5.66 3.58
N SER A 136 31.96 5.01 3.15
CA SER A 136 30.88 5.68 2.44
C SER A 136 29.94 6.36 3.43
N ALA A 137 29.31 7.45 3.01
CA ALA A 137 28.26 8.09 3.78
C ALA A 137 26.95 8.14 3.00
N LEU A 138 25.86 7.85 3.69
CA LEU A 138 24.51 7.97 3.18
C LEU A 138 23.88 9.24 3.76
N PHE A 139 23.39 10.12 2.89
CA PHE A 139 22.74 11.36 3.30
C PHE A 139 21.22 11.21 3.38
N GLY A 140 20.65 10.36 2.53
CA GLY A 140 19.22 10.13 2.48
C GLY A 140 18.81 9.32 1.26
N PHE A 141 17.52 9.18 1.11
CA PHE A 141 16.92 8.56 -0.06
C PHE A 141 15.56 9.18 -0.38
N THR A 142 15.13 9.00 -1.61
CA THR A 142 13.77 9.31 -2.04
C THR A 142 13.17 8.07 -2.70
N CYS A 143 11.98 7.70 -2.27
CA CYS A 143 11.19 6.64 -2.90
C CYS A 143 10.00 7.28 -3.61
N TYR A 144 9.88 7.04 -4.91
CA TYR A 144 8.74 7.48 -5.71
C TYR A 144 7.72 6.36 -5.82
N ALA A 145 6.47 6.70 -5.56
CA ALA A 145 5.36 5.79 -5.67
C ALA A 145 4.15 6.49 -6.27
N VAL A 146 3.34 5.74 -7.02
CA VAL A 146 2.08 6.21 -7.59
C VAL A 146 0.93 5.57 -6.81
N LEU A 147 -0.08 6.36 -6.52
CA LEU A 147 -1.31 5.85 -5.91
C LEU A 147 -1.99 4.86 -6.85
N ASN A 148 -2.36 3.73 -6.29
CA ASN A 148 -3.12 2.69 -6.96
C ASN A 148 -4.33 2.31 -6.10
N PRO A 149 -5.32 3.20 -5.98
CA PRO A 149 -6.53 2.90 -5.23
C PRO A 149 -7.26 1.74 -5.90
N ALA A 150 -7.93 0.91 -5.10
CA ALA A 150 -8.83 -0.10 -5.63
C ALA A 150 -9.83 0.58 -6.58
N ARG A 151 -9.98 0.06 -7.78
CA ARG A 151 -11.01 0.53 -8.70
C ARG A 151 -12.36 0.12 -8.13
N LEU A 152 -13.23 1.10 -7.94
CA LEU A 152 -14.61 0.88 -7.58
C LEU A 152 -15.44 1.05 -8.85
N GLU A 153 -16.28 0.10 -9.14
CA GLU A 153 -17.27 0.19 -10.21
C GLU A 153 -18.62 0.52 -9.58
N LEU A 154 -19.28 1.53 -10.11
CA LEU A 154 -20.67 1.84 -9.76
C LEU A 154 -21.56 1.10 -10.78
N ILE A 155 -22.40 0.22 -10.28
CA ILE A 155 -23.37 -0.52 -11.06
C ILE A 155 -24.74 0.07 -10.70
N GLU A 156 -25.40 0.65 -11.66
CA GLU A 156 -26.74 1.22 -11.49
C GLU A 156 -27.78 0.36 -12.18
N ALA A 157 -28.89 0.14 -11.53
CA ALA A 157 -30.03 -0.58 -12.08
C ALA A 157 -31.33 0.09 -11.62
N GLN A 158 -32.36 -0.03 -12.42
CA GLN A 158 -33.69 0.44 -12.07
C GLN A 158 -34.64 -0.76 -11.97
N VAL A 159 -35.42 -0.80 -10.91
CA VAL A 159 -36.43 -1.82 -10.67
C VAL A 159 -37.78 -1.16 -10.50
N GLN A 160 -38.72 -1.49 -11.39
CA GLN A 160 -40.12 -1.07 -11.23
C GLN A 160 -40.88 -2.08 -10.38
N VAL A 161 -41.58 -1.61 -9.39
CA VAL A 161 -42.40 -2.43 -8.50
C VAL A 161 -43.83 -1.86 -8.46
N PRO A 162 -44.89 -2.64 -8.63
CA PRO A 162 -44.86 -4.07 -8.99
C PRO A 162 -44.32 -4.32 -10.40
N GLY A 163 -43.69 -5.47 -10.54
CA GLY A 163 -43.25 -5.98 -11.85
C GLY A 163 -44.45 -6.35 -12.72
N VAL A 164 -44.20 -6.43 -14.03
CA VAL A 164 -45.20 -6.81 -15.01
C VAL A 164 -44.70 -8.00 -15.81
N LEU A 165 -45.49 -9.05 -15.84
CA LEU A 165 -45.22 -10.23 -16.66
C LEU A 165 -45.30 -9.88 -18.15
N SER A 166 -44.73 -10.73 -19.02
CA SER A 166 -44.69 -10.56 -20.47
C SER A 166 -46.09 -10.43 -21.10
N ASN A 167 -47.13 -10.89 -20.43
CA ASN A 167 -48.52 -10.76 -20.82
C ASN A 167 -49.24 -9.47 -20.32
N GLY A 168 -48.49 -8.59 -19.66
CA GLY A 168 -49.02 -7.34 -19.09
C GLY A 168 -49.74 -7.48 -17.73
N ALA A 169 -49.81 -8.69 -17.17
CA ALA A 169 -50.37 -8.89 -15.83
C ALA A 169 -49.36 -8.52 -14.71
N PRO A 170 -49.80 -8.03 -13.54
CA PRO A 170 -48.93 -7.82 -12.40
C PRO A 170 -48.23 -9.12 -12.01
N ASP A 171 -46.90 -9.01 -11.70
CA ASP A 171 -46.12 -10.13 -11.20
C ASP A 171 -46.34 -10.29 -9.69
N PRO A 172 -46.97 -11.38 -9.23
CA PRO A 172 -47.27 -11.55 -7.80
C PRO A 172 -46.01 -11.72 -6.93
N GLU A 173 -44.87 -12.08 -7.53
CA GLU A 173 -43.57 -12.16 -6.82
C GLU A 173 -42.90 -10.80 -6.68
N MET A 174 -43.31 -9.81 -7.49
CA MET A 174 -42.79 -8.46 -7.49
C MET A 174 -43.80 -7.48 -6.90
N ASP A 175 -44.56 -7.90 -5.88
CA ASP A 175 -45.49 -7.06 -5.13
C ASP A 175 -44.76 -6.00 -4.31
N TYR A 176 -45.27 -4.78 -4.34
CA TYR A 176 -44.69 -3.63 -3.61
C TYR A 176 -44.49 -3.91 -2.12
N LYS A 177 -45.49 -4.53 -1.47
CA LYS A 177 -45.46 -4.79 -0.01
C LYS A 177 -44.38 -5.77 0.39
N THR A 178 -43.95 -6.60 -0.54
CA THR A 178 -42.88 -7.61 -0.32
C THR A 178 -41.51 -7.08 -0.76
N VAL A 179 -41.44 -6.46 -1.93
CA VAL A 179 -40.18 -6.07 -2.55
C VAL A 179 -39.59 -4.82 -1.93
N ALA A 180 -40.41 -3.77 -1.69
CA ALA A 180 -39.90 -2.50 -1.17
C ALA A 180 -39.21 -2.65 0.20
N PRO A 181 -39.82 -3.31 1.21
CA PRO A 181 -39.17 -3.53 2.49
C PRO A 181 -37.87 -4.37 2.37
N ASN A 182 -37.89 -5.36 1.46
CA ASN A 182 -36.70 -6.21 1.24
C ASN A 182 -35.55 -5.41 0.63
N LEU A 183 -35.79 -4.53 -0.34
CA LEU A 183 -34.75 -3.67 -0.93
C LEU A 183 -34.16 -2.72 0.12
N HIS A 184 -34.98 -2.12 0.97
CA HIS A 184 -34.48 -1.29 2.06
C HIS A 184 -33.70 -2.10 3.11
N ALA A 185 -34.18 -3.29 3.47
CA ALA A 185 -33.47 -4.17 4.39
C ALA A 185 -32.11 -4.65 3.84
N MET A 186 -32.00 -4.89 2.55
CA MET A 186 -30.76 -5.26 1.89
C MET A 186 -29.72 -4.14 1.91
N ALA A 187 -30.12 -2.88 2.03
CA ALA A 187 -29.19 -1.75 2.10
C ALA A 187 -28.26 -1.83 3.32
N ASP A 188 -28.71 -2.46 4.41
CA ASP A 188 -27.95 -2.61 5.65
C ASP A 188 -27.14 -3.94 5.69
N VAL A 189 -27.33 -4.81 4.72
CA VAL A 189 -26.65 -6.11 4.64
C VAL A 189 -25.39 -5.99 3.77
N HIS A 190 -24.24 -6.29 4.34
CA HIS A 190 -22.97 -6.28 3.62
C HIS A 190 -22.13 -7.48 4.01
N PRO A 191 -21.41 -8.11 3.06
CA PRO A 191 -21.44 -7.94 1.60
C PRO A 191 -22.66 -8.61 0.95
N LEU A 192 -23.09 -8.09 -0.20
CA LEU A 192 -24.10 -8.69 -1.06
C LEU A 192 -23.42 -9.35 -2.27
N THR A 193 -24.07 -10.35 -2.85
CA THR A 193 -23.66 -10.91 -4.15
C THR A 193 -24.62 -10.44 -5.22
N LEU A 194 -24.11 -9.68 -6.20
CA LEU A 194 -24.84 -9.28 -7.38
C LEU A 194 -24.42 -10.16 -8.56
N THR A 195 -25.35 -10.88 -9.16
CA THR A 195 -25.11 -11.67 -10.37
C THR A 195 -25.65 -10.93 -11.58
N ILE A 196 -24.76 -10.59 -12.52
CA ILE A 196 -25.15 -9.92 -13.76
C ILE A 196 -25.15 -10.96 -14.89
N PRO A 197 -26.27 -11.17 -15.60
CA PRO A 197 -26.31 -12.07 -16.74
C PRO A 197 -25.33 -11.61 -17.83
N ASP A 198 -24.46 -12.50 -18.28
CA ASP A 198 -23.48 -12.25 -19.34
C ASP A 198 -23.78 -13.04 -20.62
N GLY A 199 -24.96 -13.66 -20.68
CA GLY A 199 -25.35 -14.57 -21.76
C GLY A 199 -24.94 -16.03 -21.53
N THR A 200 -24.26 -16.33 -20.44
CA THR A 200 -23.99 -17.70 -19.95
C THR A 200 -25.04 -18.11 -18.91
N SER A 201 -25.10 -19.41 -18.56
CA SER A 201 -26.08 -19.92 -17.59
C SER A 201 -25.87 -19.37 -16.18
N ASP A 202 -24.65 -19.00 -15.85
CA ASP A 202 -24.26 -18.68 -14.47
C ASP A 202 -24.09 -17.17 -14.21
N GLY A 203 -23.96 -16.35 -15.29
CA GLY A 203 -23.70 -14.92 -15.17
C GLY A 203 -22.36 -14.60 -14.47
N VAL A 204 -22.09 -13.33 -14.27
CA VAL A 204 -20.91 -12.86 -13.52
C VAL A 204 -21.33 -12.39 -12.14
N ALA A 205 -20.79 -13.00 -11.09
CA ALA A 205 -21.06 -12.65 -9.71
C ALA A 205 -20.06 -11.61 -9.19
N PHE A 206 -20.57 -10.53 -8.59
CA PHE A 206 -19.78 -9.46 -7.95
C PHE A 206 -20.13 -9.40 -6.47
N THR A 207 -19.10 -9.25 -5.65
CA THR A 207 -19.31 -8.87 -4.25
C THR A 207 -19.50 -7.36 -4.19
N VAL A 208 -20.68 -6.92 -3.79
CA VAL A 208 -21.07 -5.51 -3.83
C VAL A 208 -21.61 -5.03 -2.49
N LYS A 209 -21.71 -3.73 -2.34
CA LYS A 209 -22.51 -3.05 -1.32
C LYS A 209 -23.32 -1.96 -1.98
N PHE A 210 -24.45 -1.57 -1.37
CA PHE A 210 -25.15 -0.39 -1.82
C PHE A 210 -24.26 0.85 -1.76
N ALA A 211 -24.32 1.69 -2.77
CA ALA A 211 -23.70 3.00 -2.74
C ALA A 211 -24.45 3.90 -1.73
N GLU A 212 -23.77 4.90 -1.20
CA GLU A 212 -24.38 5.85 -0.28
C GLU A 212 -25.57 6.56 -0.95
N GLY A 213 -26.69 6.59 -0.25
CA GLY A 213 -27.95 7.20 -0.72
C GLY A 213 -28.82 6.29 -1.60
N TYR A 214 -28.48 4.99 -1.71
CA TYR A 214 -29.31 3.98 -2.37
C TYR A 214 -29.84 2.94 -1.35
N PRO A 215 -30.99 2.28 -1.63
CA PRO A 215 -31.85 2.46 -2.80
C PRO A 215 -32.61 3.80 -2.74
N ARG A 216 -32.91 4.38 -3.90
CA ARG A 216 -33.78 5.56 -4.00
C ARG A 216 -35.13 5.16 -4.56
N GLU A 217 -36.17 5.50 -3.88
CA GLU A 217 -37.53 5.22 -4.30
C GLU A 217 -38.16 6.48 -4.90
N THR A 218 -38.75 6.32 -6.10
CA THR A 218 -39.56 7.34 -6.75
C THR A 218 -40.94 6.78 -6.95
N PHE A 219 -41.93 7.38 -6.28
CA PHE A 219 -43.33 7.01 -6.49
C PHE A 219 -43.77 7.49 -7.87
N LEU A 220 -44.25 6.55 -8.68
CA LEU A 220 -44.87 6.85 -9.94
C LEU A 220 -46.34 7.21 -9.69
N ASP A 221 -46.78 8.37 -10.17
CA ASP A 221 -48.18 8.81 -10.01
C ASP A 221 -49.10 7.81 -10.74
N VAL A 222 -50.04 7.29 -10.00
CA VAL A 222 -51.02 6.33 -10.53
C VAL A 222 -52.26 7.12 -10.90
N GLY A 223 -52.34 7.54 -12.15
CA GLY A 223 -53.41 8.36 -12.67
C GLY A 223 -54.81 7.72 -12.73
N ASN A 224 -55.01 6.50 -12.18
CA ASN A 224 -56.31 5.81 -12.19
C ASN A 224 -56.75 5.38 -10.79
N ALA A 225 -57.93 5.85 -10.37
CA ALA A 225 -58.52 5.57 -9.09
C ALA A 225 -58.84 4.09 -8.78
N ASP A 226 -58.70 3.20 -9.75
CA ASP A 226 -58.98 1.78 -9.61
C ASP A 226 -57.75 0.89 -9.31
N GLU A 227 -56.52 1.43 -9.41
CA GLU A 227 -55.34 0.68 -9.07
C GLU A 227 -55.05 0.77 -7.56
N LYS A 228 -55.18 -0.35 -6.86
CA LYS A 228 -55.09 -0.45 -5.41
C LYS A 228 -53.65 -0.43 -4.85
N GLU A 229 -52.64 -0.47 -5.68
CA GLU A 229 -51.26 -0.56 -5.24
C GLU A 229 -50.39 0.57 -5.82
N PRO A 230 -49.57 1.21 -5.00
CA PRO A 230 -48.64 2.22 -5.49
C PRO A 230 -47.58 1.57 -6.40
N ARG A 231 -47.28 2.26 -7.49
CA ARG A 231 -46.14 1.91 -8.34
C ARG A 231 -44.92 2.73 -7.92
N SER A 232 -43.84 2.09 -7.72
CA SER A 232 -42.57 2.73 -7.41
C SER A 232 -41.48 2.29 -8.35
N LEU A 233 -40.58 3.23 -8.66
CA LEU A 233 -39.32 2.98 -9.34
C LEU A 233 -38.22 3.06 -8.31
N PHE A 234 -37.44 1.99 -8.17
CA PHE A 234 -36.28 1.95 -7.33
C PHE A 234 -35.00 2.10 -8.20
N ASP A 235 -34.25 3.14 -7.95
CA ASP A 235 -32.89 3.28 -8.44
C ASP A 235 -31.97 2.54 -7.47
N LEU A 236 -31.25 1.55 -7.96
CA LEU A 236 -30.31 0.75 -7.19
C LEU A 236 -28.88 1.11 -7.64
N GLY A 237 -28.05 1.53 -6.71
CA GLY A 237 -26.64 1.79 -6.97
C GLY A 237 -25.79 0.85 -6.12
N PHE A 238 -24.89 0.09 -6.75
CA PHE A 238 -23.99 -0.82 -6.09
C PHE A 238 -22.55 -0.42 -6.36
N VAL A 239 -21.72 -0.51 -5.33
CA VAL A 239 -20.27 -0.35 -5.45
C VAL A 239 -19.63 -1.73 -5.38
N ALA A 240 -18.96 -2.11 -6.45
CA ALA A 240 -18.17 -3.33 -6.54
C ALA A 240 -16.68 -2.99 -6.46
N ALA A 241 -15.92 -3.76 -5.69
CA ALA A 241 -14.46 -3.75 -5.78
C ALA A 241 -14.07 -4.71 -6.91
N ARG A 242 -13.44 -4.17 -7.97
CA ARG A 242 -12.88 -5.02 -9.02
C ARG A 242 -11.61 -5.68 -8.47
N THR A 243 -11.67 -6.98 -8.31
CA THR A 243 -10.45 -7.79 -8.11
C THR A 243 -9.73 -7.86 -9.46
N SER A 244 -8.58 -7.17 -9.54
CA SER A 244 -7.68 -7.21 -10.70
C SER A 244 -7.01 -8.56 -10.84
#